data_322868e74e658a5157d961edf13376ae
#
_entry.id   322868e74e658a5157d961edf13376ae
#
_cell.length_a   1.000
_cell.length_b   1.000
_cell.length_c   1.000
_cell.angle_alpha   90.00
_cell.angle_beta   90.00
_cell.angle_gamma   90.00
#
_symmetry.space_group_name_H-M   'P 1'
#
loop_
_entity.id
_entity.type
_entity.pdbx_description
1 polymer ?
#
loop_
_entity_poly.entity_id
_entity_poly.type
_entity_poly.pdbx_seq_one_letter_code
_entity_poly.pdbx_strand_id
1 'polypeptide(L)'
;MTKKQSFLEIETLIKVAKVLDELKIPYYVSGGYAVSIYGRPRFTADLDMVIKMVPVQTDEFSGHMETLFPKGYVDREQINNAFKEIGEFNVIDPESGLKIDFFIAQKGDFEEECFKKAKRKDVGYKVKFTSPENLIISKLLWYKDSGSTRHLEDIESVLSNSNIDKKYLDSWIKKLGLEEGWDRVKALE
;
A
#
# COMPACT_ATOMS: atom_id res chain seq x y z
N MET A 1 -6.60 17.12 -11.21
CA MET A 1 -6.39 17.26 -9.76
C MET A 1 -5.83 18.64 -9.45
N THR A 2 -6.40 19.36 -8.50
CA THR A 2 -5.87 20.67 -8.09
C THR A 2 -4.69 20.48 -7.12
N LYS A 3 -3.74 21.43 -7.06
CA LYS A 3 -2.64 21.40 -6.07
C LYS A 3 -3.17 21.29 -4.63
N LYS A 4 -4.35 21.86 -4.35
CA LYS A 4 -5.02 21.79 -3.04
C LYS A 4 -5.46 20.36 -2.71
N GLN A 5 -6.02 19.62 -3.68
CA GLN A 5 -6.47 18.24 -3.48
C GLN A 5 -5.29 17.32 -3.14
N SER A 6 -4.20 17.39 -3.92
CA SER A 6 -2.98 16.61 -3.66
C SER A 6 -2.36 16.92 -2.30
N PHE A 7 -2.45 18.15 -1.83
CA PHE A 7 -1.96 18.54 -0.50
C PHE A 7 -2.79 17.90 0.61
N LEU A 8 -4.13 17.90 0.52
CA LEU A 8 -5.03 17.29 1.50
C LEU A 8 -4.81 15.77 1.60
N GLU A 9 -4.61 15.09 0.47
CA GLU A 9 -4.35 13.66 0.44
C GLU A 9 -3.03 13.29 1.14
N ILE A 10 -1.97 14.08 0.92
CA ILE A 10 -0.69 13.89 1.62
C ILE A 10 -0.84 14.18 3.13
N GLU A 11 -1.60 15.19 3.52
CA GLU A 11 -1.89 15.44 4.94
C GLU A 11 -2.61 14.27 5.57
N THR A 12 -3.61 13.69 4.89
CA THR A 12 -4.35 12.51 5.36
C THR A 12 -3.40 11.32 5.53
N LEU A 13 -2.54 11.02 4.56
CA LEU A 13 -1.51 10.00 4.67
C LEU A 13 -0.62 10.21 5.90
N ILE A 14 -0.15 11.44 6.12
CA ILE A 14 0.72 11.76 7.28
C ILE A 14 -0.03 11.56 8.59
N LYS A 15 -1.28 12.01 8.70
CA LYS A 15 -2.11 11.85 9.90
C LYS A 15 -2.26 10.36 10.26
N VAL A 16 -2.64 9.53 9.29
CA VAL A 16 -2.81 8.09 9.49
C VAL A 16 -1.48 7.42 9.85
N ALA A 17 -0.39 7.75 9.15
CA ALA A 17 0.92 7.19 9.44
C ALA A 17 1.40 7.50 10.88
N LYS A 18 1.10 8.70 11.39
CA LYS A 18 1.41 9.09 12.78
C LYS A 18 0.64 8.23 13.79
N VAL A 19 -0.65 7.99 13.56
CA VAL A 19 -1.46 7.11 14.42
C VAL A 19 -0.89 5.69 14.43
N LEU A 20 -0.54 5.13 13.28
CA LEU A 20 0.05 3.80 13.20
C LEU A 20 1.42 3.71 13.90
N ASP A 21 2.26 4.76 13.78
CA ASP A 21 3.55 4.84 14.49
C ASP A 21 3.32 4.99 16.02
N GLU A 22 2.32 5.76 16.48
CA GLU A 22 1.95 5.94 17.90
C GLU A 22 1.46 4.62 18.52
N LEU A 23 0.56 3.93 17.82
CA LEU A 23 0.03 2.62 18.24
C LEU A 23 1.03 1.48 18.07
N LYS A 24 2.22 1.76 17.53
CA LYS A 24 3.25 0.77 17.21
C LYS A 24 2.74 -0.35 16.30
N ILE A 25 1.81 -0.03 15.41
CA ILE A 25 1.31 -0.95 14.39
C ILE A 25 2.27 -0.89 13.21
N PRO A 26 2.99 -1.97 12.88
CA PRO A 26 3.84 -2.00 11.69
C PRO A 26 2.99 -1.84 10.44
N TYR A 27 3.46 -0.99 9.49
CA TYR A 27 2.77 -0.74 8.25
C TYR A 27 3.72 -0.41 7.12
N TYR A 28 3.21 -0.48 5.90
CA TYR A 28 3.79 0.17 4.73
C TYR A 28 2.69 0.61 3.75
N VAL A 29 2.97 1.70 3.03
CA VAL A 29 2.13 2.19 1.92
C VAL A 29 2.51 1.42 0.65
N SER A 30 1.51 1.00 -0.10
CA SER A 30 1.63 0.26 -1.37
C SER A 30 0.83 0.96 -2.48
N GLY A 31 0.37 0.22 -3.48
CA GLY A 31 -0.57 0.66 -4.49
C GLY A 31 -0.13 1.88 -5.30
N GLY A 32 -1.09 2.72 -5.63
CA GLY A 32 -0.90 3.88 -6.49
C GLY A 32 0.02 4.96 -5.90
N TYR A 33 -0.04 5.17 -4.59
CA TYR A 33 0.85 6.11 -3.91
C TYR A 33 2.32 5.66 -3.95
N ALA A 34 2.58 4.36 -3.76
CA ALA A 34 3.94 3.83 -3.89
C ALA A 34 4.45 3.91 -5.33
N VAL A 35 3.58 3.68 -6.35
CA VAL A 35 3.94 3.92 -7.75
C VAL A 35 4.34 5.37 -7.99
N SER A 36 3.64 6.34 -7.40
CA SER A 36 3.98 7.76 -7.54
C SER A 36 5.30 8.15 -6.87
N ILE A 37 5.76 7.38 -5.87
CA ILE A 37 7.06 7.58 -5.20
C ILE A 37 8.22 6.98 -6.01
N TYR A 38 8.01 5.83 -6.66
CA TYR A 38 9.06 5.07 -7.33
C TYR A 38 9.04 5.16 -8.85
N GLY A 39 7.91 5.53 -9.44
CA GLY A 39 7.70 5.64 -10.86
C GLY A 39 7.28 7.04 -11.28
N ARG A 40 6.43 7.10 -12.32
CA ARG A 40 5.82 8.35 -12.78
C ARG A 40 4.64 8.73 -11.88
N PRO A 41 4.54 9.98 -11.43
CA PRO A 41 3.37 10.45 -10.69
C PRO A 41 2.08 10.21 -11.49
N ARG A 42 1.10 9.57 -10.88
CA ARG A 42 -0.22 9.38 -11.45
C ARG A 42 -1.32 9.60 -10.41
N PHE A 43 -2.50 9.89 -10.89
CA PHE A 43 -3.67 9.98 -10.03
C PHE A 43 -4.03 8.59 -9.47
N THR A 44 -4.35 8.56 -8.18
CA THR A 44 -4.99 7.42 -7.51
C THR A 44 -6.06 7.96 -6.57
N ALA A 45 -7.20 7.29 -6.52
CA ALA A 45 -8.32 7.67 -5.66
C ALA A 45 -8.19 7.09 -4.24
N ASP A 46 -7.36 6.06 -4.10
CA ASP A 46 -7.27 5.25 -2.90
C ASP A 46 -5.84 5.25 -2.37
N LEU A 47 -5.72 5.19 -1.04
CA LEU A 47 -4.46 5.01 -0.32
C LEU A 47 -4.40 3.57 0.21
N ASP A 48 -3.55 2.74 -0.39
CA ASP A 48 -3.38 1.35 0.01
C ASP A 48 -2.33 1.23 1.11
N MET A 49 -2.70 0.71 2.27
CA MET A 49 -1.82 0.48 3.41
C MET A 49 -1.90 -0.97 3.90
N VAL A 50 -0.78 -1.66 3.95
CA VAL A 50 -0.70 -2.98 4.58
C VAL A 50 -0.26 -2.81 6.02
N ILE A 51 -0.99 -3.42 6.96
CA ILE A 51 -0.78 -3.27 8.41
C ILE A 51 -0.65 -4.61 9.11
N LYS A 52 0.25 -4.67 10.10
CA LYS A 52 0.41 -5.83 11.01
C LYS A 52 -0.31 -5.55 12.33
N MET A 53 -1.62 -5.33 12.27
CA MET A 53 -2.47 -5.10 13.43
C MET A 53 -2.99 -6.44 13.98
N VAL A 54 -3.24 -6.50 15.27
CA VAL A 54 -3.84 -7.66 15.94
C VAL A 54 -5.21 -7.30 16.54
N PRO A 55 -6.14 -8.28 16.72
CA PRO A 55 -7.52 -7.97 17.13
C PRO A 55 -7.65 -7.13 18.40
N VAL A 56 -6.74 -7.29 19.37
CA VAL A 56 -6.74 -6.51 20.62
C VAL A 56 -6.52 -5.01 20.41
N GLN A 57 -5.96 -4.61 19.27
CA GLN A 57 -5.70 -3.20 18.92
C GLN A 57 -6.87 -2.53 18.21
N THR A 58 -7.93 -3.28 17.85
CA THR A 58 -9.06 -2.76 17.04
C THR A 58 -9.74 -1.56 17.68
N ASP A 59 -10.06 -1.63 18.97
CA ASP A 59 -10.79 -0.56 19.65
C ASP A 59 -9.96 0.72 19.75
N GLU A 60 -8.67 0.59 20.07
CA GLU A 60 -7.76 1.72 20.17
C GLU A 60 -7.52 2.36 18.78
N PHE A 61 -7.26 1.55 17.76
CA PHE A 61 -7.14 2.01 16.38
C PHE A 61 -8.40 2.73 15.90
N SER A 62 -9.59 2.11 16.09
CA SER A 62 -10.87 2.69 15.67
C SER A 62 -11.13 4.03 16.36
N GLY A 63 -10.87 4.13 17.68
CA GLY A 63 -11.01 5.37 18.43
C GLY A 63 -10.12 6.50 17.91
N HIS A 64 -8.89 6.18 17.51
CA HIS A 64 -7.99 7.15 16.87
C HIS A 64 -8.51 7.58 15.50
N MET A 65 -8.99 6.64 14.67
CA MET A 65 -9.55 6.96 13.34
C MET A 65 -10.83 7.81 13.46
N GLU A 66 -11.73 7.49 14.39
CA GLU A 66 -12.94 8.28 14.66
C GLU A 66 -12.60 9.70 15.13
N THR A 67 -11.57 9.85 15.96
CA THR A 67 -11.08 11.16 16.41
C THR A 67 -10.44 11.94 15.27
N LEU A 68 -9.67 11.27 14.42
CA LEU A 68 -8.98 11.87 13.29
C LEU A 68 -9.94 12.31 12.19
N PHE A 69 -11.01 11.53 11.98
CA PHE A 69 -12.03 11.74 10.94
C PHE A 69 -13.45 11.78 11.55
N PRO A 70 -13.81 12.82 12.33
CA PRO A 70 -15.05 12.85 13.12
C PRO A 70 -16.33 12.81 12.28
N LYS A 71 -16.24 13.07 10.97
CA LYS A 71 -17.34 12.93 9.99
C LYS A 71 -17.04 11.86 8.95
N GLY A 72 -16.00 11.07 9.19
CA GLY A 72 -15.52 10.02 8.30
C GLY A 72 -16.31 8.73 8.47
N TYR A 73 -16.01 7.78 7.60
CA TYR A 73 -16.50 6.42 7.71
C TYR A 73 -15.43 5.57 8.41
N VAL A 74 -15.79 5.03 9.58
CA VAL A 74 -15.01 4.05 10.34
C VAL A 74 -15.98 2.99 10.85
N ASP A 75 -15.85 1.75 10.39
CA ASP A 75 -16.73 0.65 10.75
C ASP A 75 -15.94 -0.41 11.55
N ARG A 76 -16.21 -0.46 12.87
CA ARG A 76 -15.57 -1.40 13.80
C ARG A 76 -15.90 -2.85 13.50
N GLU A 77 -17.10 -3.12 13.00
CA GLU A 77 -17.51 -4.48 12.64
C GLU A 77 -16.74 -4.94 11.39
N GLN A 78 -16.61 -4.09 10.39
CA GLN A 78 -15.79 -4.35 9.21
C GLN A 78 -14.32 -4.63 9.59
N ILE A 79 -13.74 -3.81 10.50
CA ILE A 79 -12.38 -4.02 10.99
C ILE A 79 -12.24 -5.38 11.68
N ASN A 80 -13.18 -5.74 12.56
CA ASN A 80 -13.15 -7.04 13.25
C ASN A 80 -13.32 -8.22 12.29
N ASN A 81 -14.14 -8.09 11.26
CA ASN A 81 -14.35 -9.14 10.26
C ASN A 81 -13.13 -9.32 9.36
N ALA A 82 -12.37 -8.26 9.06
CA ALA A 82 -11.13 -8.34 8.30
C ALA A 82 -10.09 -9.29 8.93
N PHE A 83 -10.09 -9.47 10.26
CA PHE A 83 -9.21 -10.44 10.91
C PHE A 83 -9.64 -11.90 10.75
N LYS A 84 -10.95 -12.15 10.60
CA LYS A 84 -11.49 -13.50 10.46
C LYS A 84 -11.23 -14.10 9.08
N GLU A 85 -11.22 -13.23 8.06
CA GLU A 85 -11.17 -13.61 6.65
C GLU A 85 -9.83 -13.26 5.99
N ILE A 86 -8.86 -12.73 6.78
CA ILE A 86 -7.60 -12.15 6.25
C ILE A 86 -7.94 -11.20 5.10
N GLY A 87 -8.73 -10.20 5.44
CA GLY A 87 -9.34 -9.31 4.46
C GLY A 87 -8.81 -7.88 4.55
N GLU A 88 -9.65 -7.01 4.05
CA GLU A 88 -9.43 -5.57 4.04
C GLU A 88 -10.59 -4.84 4.73
N PHE A 89 -10.32 -3.65 5.19
CA PHE A 89 -11.32 -2.67 5.62
C PHE A 89 -10.91 -1.28 5.15
N ASN A 90 -11.84 -0.35 5.14
CA ASN A 90 -11.52 1.00 4.73
C ASN A 90 -11.96 2.07 5.74
N VAL A 91 -11.29 3.21 5.65
CA VAL A 91 -11.63 4.44 6.34
C VAL A 91 -11.74 5.53 5.28
N ILE A 92 -12.71 6.43 5.39
CA ILE A 92 -12.87 7.54 4.45
C ILE A 92 -12.68 8.85 5.18
N ASP A 93 -11.75 9.66 4.70
CA ASP A 93 -11.59 11.06 5.09
C ASP A 93 -12.53 11.94 4.25
N PRO A 94 -13.59 12.52 4.82
CA PRO A 94 -14.53 13.33 4.07
C PRO A 94 -13.97 14.69 3.65
N GLU A 95 -12.87 15.15 4.26
CA GLU A 95 -12.26 16.45 3.95
C GLU A 95 -11.42 16.36 2.67
N SER A 96 -10.59 15.34 2.55
CA SER A 96 -9.81 15.07 1.33
C SER A 96 -10.59 14.26 0.29
N GLY A 97 -11.65 13.56 0.68
CA GLY A 97 -12.35 12.57 -0.15
C GLY A 97 -11.54 11.29 -0.37
N LEU A 98 -10.43 11.11 0.35
CA LEU A 98 -9.54 9.96 0.19
C LEU A 98 -10.14 8.75 0.91
N LYS A 99 -10.25 7.64 0.19
CA LYS A 99 -10.49 6.32 0.77
C LYS A 99 -9.14 5.70 1.13
N ILE A 100 -9.02 5.22 2.36
CA ILE A 100 -7.83 4.53 2.85
C ILE A 100 -8.18 3.06 3.00
N ASP A 101 -7.57 2.22 2.17
CA ASP A 101 -7.75 0.77 2.22
C ASP A 101 -6.65 0.15 3.07
N PHE A 102 -7.06 -0.50 4.15
CA PHE A 102 -6.17 -1.22 5.05
C PHE A 102 -6.26 -2.72 4.79
N PHE A 103 -5.16 -3.30 4.39
CA PHE A 103 -5.00 -4.73 4.21
C PHE A 103 -4.35 -5.34 5.45
N ILE A 104 -4.98 -6.32 6.06
CA ILE A 104 -4.37 -7.06 7.17
C ILE A 104 -3.26 -7.95 6.60
N ALA A 105 -2.04 -7.77 7.12
CA ALA A 105 -0.87 -8.52 6.68
C ALA A 105 -1.09 -10.03 6.80
N GLN A 106 -0.84 -10.74 5.72
CA GLN A 106 -0.94 -12.20 5.68
C GLN A 106 0.31 -12.83 6.30
N LYS A 107 0.19 -14.10 6.69
CA LYS A 107 1.36 -14.89 7.09
C LYS A 107 2.06 -15.41 5.84
N GLY A 108 3.37 -15.26 5.77
CA GLY A 108 4.17 -15.81 4.67
C GLY A 108 5.50 -15.09 4.48
N ASP A 109 6.44 -15.79 3.87
CA ASP A 109 7.82 -15.29 3.68
C ASP A 109 7.84 -13.97 2.89
N PHE A 110 6.98 -13.85 1.87
CA PHE A 110 6.94 -12.64 1.05
C PHE A 110 6.46 -11.43 1.85
N GLU A 111 5.40 -11.60 2.64
CA GLU A 111 4.86 -10.52 3.47
C GLU A 111 5.88 -10.07 4.54
N GLU A 112 6.58 -11.03 5.17
CA GLU A 112 7.66 -10.69 6.12
C GLU A 112 8.78 -9.89 5.44
N GLU A 113 9.18 -10.25 4.22
CA GLU A 113 10.16 -9.48 3.45
C GLU A 113 9.63 -8.10 3.03
N CYS A 114 8.32 -7.95 2.77
CA CYS A 114 7.72 -6.64 2.51
C CYS A 114 7.90 -5.69 3.69
N PHE A 115 7.59 -6.13 4.90
CA PHE A 115 7.81 -5.33 6.12
C PHE A 115 9.28 -5.03 6.38
N LYS A 116 10.15 -6.02 6.20
CA LYS A 116 11.59 -5.89 6.43
C LYS A 116 12.26 -4.92 5.44
N LYS A 117 11.83 -4.93 4.17
CA LYS A 117 12.38 -4.08 3.11
C LYS A 117 11.66 -2.75 2.94
N ALA A 118 10.58 -2.50 3.68
CA ALA A 118 9.88 -1.22 3.66
C ALA A 118 10.83 -0.06 4.02
N LYS A 119 10.78 1.02 3.23
CA LYS A 119 11.69 2.16 3.36
C LYS A 119 10.93 3.40 3.79
N ARG A 120 11.49 4.16 4.73
CA ARG A 120 10.96 5.47 5.09
C ARG A 120 11.27 6.49 4.00
N LYS A 121 10.26 7.20 3.52
CA LYS A 121 10.34 8.32 2.59
C LYS A 121 9.82 9.56 3.27
N ASP A 122 10.47 10.69 3.02
CA ASP A 122 10.04 11.98 3.56
C ASP A 122 9.04 12.63 2.61
N VAL A 123 7.80 12.74 3.07
CA VAL A 123 6.70 13.41 2.38
C VAL A 123 6.13 14.54 3.25
N GLY A 124 6.99 15.18 4.07
CA GLY A 124 6.63 16.08 5.18
C GLY A 124 6.57 15.36 6.53
N TYR A 125 6.61 14.04 6.50
CA TYR A 125 6.80 13.10 7.60
C TYR A 125 7.44 11.83 7.06
N LYS A 126 8.20 11.10 7.89
CA LYS A 126 8.89 9.87 7.46
C LYS A 126 7.92 8.68 7.42
N VAL A 127 7.18 8.56 6.34
CA VAL A 127 6.22 7.46 6.09
C VAL A 127 6.94 6.23 5.53
N LYS A 128 6.51 5.03 5.93
CA LYS A 128 7.02 3.76 5.39
C LYS A 128 6.30 3.40 4.10
N PHE A 129 7.05 3.16 3.04
CA PHE A 129 6.59 2.63 1.76
C PHE A 129 7.19 1.25 1.50
N THR A 130 6.47 0.40 0.79
CA THR A 130 7.04 -0.85 0.24
C THR A 130 8.32 -0.55 -0.54
N SER A 131 9.20 -1.54 -0.74
CA SER A 131 10.34 -1.35 -1.65
C SER A 131 9.87 -1.38 -3.11
N PRO A 132 10.63 -0.79 -4.06
CA PRO A 132 10.24 -0.83 -5.48
C PRO A 132 10.15 -2.27 -6.01
N GLU A 133 11.02 -3.17 -5.58
CA GLU A 133 10.98 -4.59 -5.97
C GLU A 133 9.70 -5.27 -5.46
N ASN A 134 9.36 -5.06 -4.18
CA ASN A 134 8.16 -5.66 -3.59
C ASN A 134 6.88 -5.05 -4.20
N LEU A 135 6.91 -3.77 -4.57
CA LEU A 135 5.81 -3.15 -5.31
C LEU A 135 5.60 -3.82 -6.68
N ILE A 136 6.69 -4.08 -7.42
CA ILE A 136 6.63 -4.81 -8.70
C ILE A 136 6.04 -6.20 -8.50
N ILE A 137 6.51 -6.95 -7.50
CA ILE A 137 6.01 -8.30 -7.21
C ILE A 137 4.52 -8.26 -6.85
N SER A 138 4.09 -7.33 -6.00
CA SER A 138 2.67 -7.15 -5.65
C SER A 138 1.81 -6.81 -6.88
N LYS A 139 2.32 -5.97 -7.78
CA LYS A 139 1.64 -5.65 -9.05
C LYS A 139 1.54 -6.85 -9.99
N LEU A 140 2.56 -7.72 -10.02
CA LEU A 140 2.51 -8.97 -10.78
C LEU A 140 1.46 -9.95 -10.20
N LEU A 141 1.36 -10.05 -8.86
CA LEU A 141 0.32 -10.83 -8.19
C LEU A 141 -1.08 -10.31 -8.57
N TRP A 142 -1.31 -9.01 -8.46
CA TRP A 142 -2.59 -8.40 -8.84
C TRP A 142 -2.90 -8.55 -10.34
N TYR A 143 -1.87 -8.50 -11.20
CA TYR A 143 -2.05 -8.79 -12.61
C TYR A 143 -2.47 -10.25 -12.86
N LYS A 144 -1.82 -11.20 -12.17
CA LYS A 144 -2.16 -12.63 -12.25
C LYS A 144 -3.61 -12.90 -11.88
N ASP A 145 -4.14 -12.19 -10.87
CA ASP A 145 -5.50 -12.39 -10.36
C ASP A 145 -6.55 -11.66 -11.22
N SER A 146 -6.27 -10.45 -11.70
CA SER A 146 -7.25 -9.57 -12.35
C SER A 146 -7.12 -9.49 -13.87
N GLY A 147 -5.94 -9.79 -14.42
CA GLY A 147 -5.62 -9.60 -15.85
C GLY A 147 -5.48 -8.13 -16.27
N SER A 148 -5.57 -7.16 -15.35
CA SER A 148 -5.57 -5.74 -15.67
C SER A 148 -4.18 -5.24 -16.10
N THR A 149 -4.06 -4.77 -17.35
CA THR A 149 -2.81 -4.25 -17.93
C THR A 149 -2.28 -3.01 -17.21
N ARG A 150 -3.13 -2.29 -16.46
CA ARG A 150 -2.71 -1.15 -15.63
C ARG A 150 -1.60 -1.54 -14.65
N HIS A 151 -1.60 -2.78 -14.16
CA HIS A 151 -0.53 -3.26 -13.28
C HIS A 151 0.81 -3.37 -14.01
N LEU A 152 0.80 -3.77 -15.28
CA LEU A 152 2.01 -3.84 -16.11
C LEU A 152 2.57 -2.44 -16.41
N GLU A 153 1.70 -1.47 -16.68
CA GLU A 153 2.07 -0.06 -16.88
C GLU A 153 2.70 0.54 -15.60
N ASP A 154 2.13 0.23 -14.43
CA ASP A 154 2.69 0.61 -13.14
C ASP A 154 4.10 0.02 -12.94
N ILE A 155 4.29 -1.26 -13.30
CA ILE A 155 5.59 -1.95 -13.21
C ILE A 155 6.62 -1.29 -14.13
N GLU A 156 6.28 -1.08 -15.41
CA GLU A 156 7.16 -0.40 -16.38
C GLU A 156 7.58 0.98 -15.86
N SER A 157 6.61 1.73 -15.30
CA SER A 157 6.88 3.03 -14.71
C SER A 157 7.89 2.96 -13.54
N VAL A 158 7.78 1.97 -12.66
CA VAL A 158 8.69 1.78 -11.52
C VAL A 158 10.07 1.34 -12.01
N LEU A 159 10.16 0.41 -12.97
CA LEU A 159 11.42 -0.05 -13.57
C LEU A 159 12.22 1.08 -14.21
N SER A 160 11.51 1.97 -14.95
CA SER A 160 12.14 3.09 -15.66
C SER A 160 12.63 4.20 -14.72
N ASN A 161 12.15 4.29 -13.48
CA ASN A 161 12.43 5.42 -12.59
C ASN A 161 13.10 5.04 -11.26
N SER A 162 13.32 3.75 -11.01
CA SER A 162 13.91 3.26 -9.76
C SER A 162 15.09 2.32 -10.01
N ASN A 163 16.05 2.33 -9.09
CA ASN A 163 17.12 1.34 -9.08
C ASN A 163 16.60 0.05 -8.43
N ILE A 164 16.64 -1.06 -9.18
CA ILE A 164 16.05 -2.34 -8.83
C ILE A 164 17.12 -3.39 -8.55
N ASP A 165 17.02 -4.09 -7.43
CA ASP A 165 17.78 -5.30 -7.16
C ASP A 165 17.20 -6.46 -8.01
N LYS A 166 17.74 -6.62 -9.22
CA LYS A 166 17.28 -7.64 -10.17
C LYS A 166 17.39 -9.06 -9.63
N LYS A 167 18.44 -9.37 -8.85
CA LYS A 167 18.61 -10.71 -8.27
C LYS A 167 17.50 -11.04 -7.28
N TYR A 168 17.16 -10.08 -6.43
CA TYR A 168 16.07 -10.21 -5.49
C TYR A 168 14.73 -10.36 -6.22
N LEU A 169 14.47 -9.49 -7.20
CA LEU A 169 13.25 -9.51 -8.00
C LEU A 169 13.07 -10.86 -8.72
N ASP A 170 14.08 -11.33 -9.45
CA ASP A 170 14.04 -12.61 -10.18
C ASP A 170 13.80 -13.81 -9.25
N SER A 171 14.41 -13.79 -8.05
CA SER A 171 14.22 -14.86 -7.06
C SER A 171 12.78 -14.99 -6.61
N TRP A 172 12.10 -13.86 -6.38
CA TRP A 172 10.71 -13.85 -5.94
C TRP A 172 9.73 -14.11 -7.08
N ILE A 173 10.00 -13.61 -8.29
CA ILE A 173 9.20 -13.93 -9.49
C ILE A 173 9.14 -15.45 -9.66
N LYS A 174 10.29 -16.12 -9.60
CA LYS A 174 10.37 -17.58 -9.70
C LYS A 174 9.67 -18.29 -8.53
N LYS A 175 9.91 -17.85 -7.30
CA LYS A 175 9.33 -18.47 -6.09
C LYS A 175 7.80 -18.40 -6.08
N LEU A 176 7.22 -17.33 -6.66
CA LEU A 176 5.78 -17.08 -6.67
C LEU A 176 5.09 -17.49 -8.00
N GLY A 177 5.84 -17.99 -8.99
CA GLY A 177 5.29 -18.40 -10.29
C GLY A 177 4.68 -17.23 -11.05
N LEU A 178 5.43 -16.12 -11.21
CA LEU A 178 5.00 -14.88 -11.83
C LEU A 178 5.67 -14.62 -13.19
N GLU A 179 6.34 -15.63 -13.76
CA GLU A 179 7.14 -15.52 -14.97
C GLU A 179 6.31 -15.03 -16.16
N GLU A 180 5.06 -15.52 -16.32
CA GLU A 180 4.19 -15.11 -17.41
C GLU A 180 3.92 -13.59 -17.42
N GLY A 181 3.54 -13.04 -16.26
CA GLY A 181 3.31 -11.60 -16.11
C GLY A 181 4.60 -10.80 -16.32
N TRP A 182 5.72 -11.33 -15.84
CA TRP A 182 7.03 -10.70 -16.00
C TRP A 182 7.50 -10.68 -17.45
N ASP A 183 7.26 -11.74 -18.22
CA ASP A 183 7.61 -11.78 -19.64
C ASP A 183 6.77 -10.77 -20.45
N ARG A 184 5.50 -10.54 -20.05
CA ARG A 184 4.68 -9.47 -20.66
C ARG A 184 5.24 -8.07 -20.36
N VAL A 185 5.75 -7.83 -19.16
CA VAL A 185 6.40 -6.54 -18.84
C VAL A 185 7.62 -6.31 -19.72
N LYS A 186 8.49 -7.33 -19.88
CA LYS A 186 9.68 -7.24 -20.75
C LYS A 186 9.36 -7.02 -22.24
N ALA A 187 8.18 -7.42 -22.67
CA ALA A 187 7.74 -7.20 -24.05
C ALA A 187 7.20 -5.78 -24.29
N LEU A 188 7.03 -4.96 -23.22
CA LEU A 188 6.64 -3.55 -23.33
C LEU A 188 7.87 -2.61 -23.43
N GLU A 189 9.07 -3.10 -23.06
CA GLU A 189 10.35 -2.38 -23.21
C GLU A 189 10.83 -2.38 -24.66
#